data_837c6dedd12207cc3c85083a4120eddb
#
_entry.id   837c6dedd12207cc3c85083a4120eddb
#
_cell.length_a   1.000
_cell.length_b   1.000
_cell.length_c   1.000
_cell.angle_alpha   90.00
_cell.angle_beta   90.00
_cell.angle_gamma   90.00
#
_symmetry.space_group_name_H-M   'P 1'
#
loop_
_entity.id
_entity.type
_entity.pdbx_description
1 polymer ?
#
loop_
_entity_poly.entity_id
_entity_poly.type
_entity_poly.pdbx_seq_one_letter_code
_entity_poly.pdbx_strand_id
1 'polypeptide(L)'
;SEICKKVAYCWRMNTNNRARGVKITASASCFVPKPQTPFQWDAQNTLAMLQGKQEYMRKIMKTKNVTYNWHDAKTSVMEGVIARGDRRQGKAIYLAWQRGCKFDGWEQHFDFDKWIQAFKDCGLDPDFYASRQGPLDEVFPWDHIGCGTTKQHLKREWERSRDAAITPVSYTHLRAHETLSDR
;
A
#
# COMPACT_ATOMS: atom_id res chain seq x y z
N SER A 1 -14.67 -6.78 -9.54
CA SER A 1 -15.11 -7.47 -10.77
C SER A 1 -16.01 -6.57 -11.65
N GLU A 2 -16.85 -5.71 -11.07
CA GLU A 2 -17.76 -4.81 -11.83
C GLU A 2 -17.01 -3.87 -12.78
N ILE A 3 -15.91 -3.26 -12.31
CA ILE A 3 -15.09 -2.37 -13.15
C ILE A 3 -14.57 -3.14 -14.37
N CYS A 4 -14.04 -4.35 -14.19
CA CYS A 4 -13.53 -5.16 -15.29
C CYS A 4 -14.64 -5.53 -16.30
N LYS A 5 -15.84 -5.87 -15.83
CA LYS A 5 -17.01 -6.12 -16.67
C LYS A 5 -17.40 -4.88 -17.46
N LYS A 6 -17.40 -3.72 -16.79
CA LYS A 6 -17.73 -2.43 -17.43
C LYS A 6 -16.69 -2.05 -18.49
N VAL A 7 -15.41 -2.23 -18.22
CA VAL A 7 -14.33 -2.02 -19.21
C VAL A 7 -14.52 -2.93 -20.43
N ALA A 8 -14.78 -4.23 -20.21
CA ALA A 8 -15.02 -5.18 -21.29
C ALA A 8 -16.29 -4.83 -22.11
N TYR A 9 -17.31 -4.33 -21.44
CA TYR A 9 -18.53 -3.85 -22.11
C TYR A 9 -18.23 -2.60 -22.95
N CYS A 10 -17.61 -1.57 -22.39
CA CYS A 10 -17.27 -0.34 -23.11
C CYS A 10 -16.39 -0.63 -24.33
N TRP A 11 -15.40 -1.55 -24.19
CA TRP A 11 -14.57 -1.95 -25.32
C TRP A 11 -15.40 -2.58 -26.46
N ARG A 12 -16.33 -3.50 -26.11
CA ARG A 12 -17.22 -4.13 -27.11
C ARG A 12 -18.10 -3.14 -27.85
N MET A 13 -18.54 -2.08 -27.16
CA MET A 13 -19.42 -1.06 -27.75
C MET A 13 -18.65 -0.07 -28.64
N ASN A 14 -17.37 0.17 -28.35
CA ASN A 14 -16.61 1.26 -29.00
C ASN A 14 -15.53 0.77 -29.99
N THR A 15 -15.37 -0.54 -30.19
CA THR A 15 -14.36 -1.05 -31.11
C THR A 15 -14.97 -1.55 -32.42
N ASN A 16 -14.37 -1.15 -33.53
CA ASN A 16 -14.71 -1.65 -34.88
C ASN A 16 -13.99 -2.97 -35.21
N ASN A 17 -12.90 -3.29 -34.47
CA ASN A 17 -12.12 -4.51 -34.66
C ASN A 17 -12.27 -5.46 -33.45
N ARG A 18 -13.25 -6.36 -33.55
CA ARG A 18 -13.56 -7.35 -32.51
C ARG A 18 -12.70 -8.63 -32.60
N ALA A 19 -11.86 -8.75 -33.62
CA ALA A 19 -11.13 -9.99 -33.90
C ALA A 19 -10.10 -10.35 -32.80
N ARG A 20 -9.52 -9.38 -32.13
CA ARG A 20 -8.46 -9.61 -31.12
C ARG A 20 -8.96 -9.80 -29.70
N GLY A 21 -10.20 -9.45 -29.39
CA GLY A 21 -10.70 -9.47 -28.01
C GLY A 21 -9.99 -8.47 -27.09
N VAL A 22 -10.53 -8.23 -25.89
CA VAL A 22 -9.88 -7.42 -24.85
C VAL A 22 -9.23 -8.33 -23.80
N LYS A 23 -8.01 -8.02 -23.40
CA LYS A 23 -7.34 -8.59 -22.24
C LYS A 23 -7.25 -7.51 -21.17
N ILE A 24 -7.81 -7.76 -20.00
CA ILE A 24 -7.85 -6.82 -18.88
C ILE A 24 -6.95 -7.37 -17.78
N THR A 25 -6.04 -6.55 -17.30
CA THR A 25 -5.25 -6.87 -16.11
C THR A 25 -5.74 -6.00 -14.96
N ALA A 26 -6.21 -6.64 -13.89
CA ALA A 26 -6.56 -5.99 -12.64
C ALA A 26 -5.45 -6.24 -11.64
N SER A 27 -4.84 -5.18 -11.12
CA SER A 27 -3.80 -5.29 -10.08
C SER A 27 -4.33 -4.69 -8.79
N ALA A 28 -4.08 -5.38 -7.65
CA ALA A 28 -4.40 -4.87 -6.35
C ALA A 28 -3.18 -4.99 -5.43
N SER A 29 -2.84 -3.89 -4.77
CA SER A 29 -1.80 -3.85 -3.75
C SER A 29 -2.43 -3.90 -2.36
N CYS A 30 -1.73 -4.48 -1.40
CA CYS A 30 -2.08 -4.35 0.00
C CYS A 30 -1.91 -2.89 0.42
N PHE A 31 -2.86 -2.38 1.19
CA PHE A 31 -2.72 -1.04 1.75
C PHE A 31 -1.67 -1.06 2.86
N VAL A 32 -0.68 -0.19 2.72
CA VAL A 32 0.39 0.04 3.70
C VAL A 32 0.34 1.51 4.12
N PRO A 33 -0.06 1.81 5.37
CA PRO A 33 -0.01 3.18 5.89
C PRO A 33 1.42 3.72 5.85
N LYS A 34 1.61 4.89 5.25
CA LYS A 34 2.95 5.50 5.12
C LYS A 34 3.10 6.71 6.03
N PRO A 35 4.31 6.94 6.56
CA PRO A 35 4.68 8.21 7.19
C PRO A 35 4.34 9.42 6.31
N GLN A 36 4.04 10.55 6.94
CA GLN A 36 3.74 11.82 6.27
C GLN A 36 2.55 11.77 5.29
N THR A 37 1.62 10.82 5.50
CA THR A 37 0.35 10.74 4.76
C THR A 37 -0.84 10.85 5.71
N PRO A 38 -2.05 11.19 5.23
CA PRO A 38 -3.25 11.22 6.07
C PRO A 38 -3.51 9.93 6.82
N PHE A 39 -3.15 8.77 6.24
CA PHE A 39 -3.39 7.46 6.83
C PHE A 39 -2.26 6.95 7.73
N GLN A 40 -1.29 7.79 8.10
CA GLN A 40 -0.17 7.37 8.98
C GLN A 40 -0.62 6.87 10.36
N TRP A 41 -1.81 7.24 10.83
CA TRP A 41 -2.39 6.78 12.09
C TRP A 41 -3.15 5.47 11.99
N ASP A 42 -3.47 5.02 10.76
CA ASP A 42 -4.27 3.83 10.55
C ASP A 42 -3.46 2.54 10.76
N ALA A 43 -4.16 1.51 11.22
CA ALA A 43 -3.62 0.17 11.28
C ALA A 43 -3.53 -0.44 9.87
N GLN A 44 -2.44 -1.11 9.57
CA GLN A 44 -2.40 -2.05 8.46
C GLN A 44 -3.22 -3.31 8.83
N ASN A 45 -3.89 -3.90 7.86
CA ASN A 45 -4.53 -5.20 8.07
C ASN A 45 -3.48 -6.26 8.44
N THR A 46 -3.83 -7.14 9.34
CA THR A 46 -2.97 -8.30 9.70
C THR A 46 -2.72 -9.21 8.50
N LEU A 47 -1.67 -10.02 8.56
CA LEU A 47 -1.34 -10.98 7.50
C LEU A 47 -2.53 -11.88 7.14
N ALA A 48 -3.24 -12.41 8.13
CA ALA A 48 -4.41 -13.25 7.91
C ALA A 48 -5.54 -12.50 7.19
N MET A 49 -5.80 -11.25 7.57
CA MET A 49 -6.80 -10.42 6.90
C MET A 49 -6.43 -10.12 5.45
N LEU A 50 -5.16 -9.81 5.18
CA LEU A 50 -4.66 -9.56 3.83
C LEU A 50 -4.79 -10.80 2.95
N GLN A 51 -4.37 -11.96 3.45
CA GLN A 51 -4.49 -13.24 2.75
C GLN A 51 -5.96 -13.61 2.47
N GLY A 52 -6.85 -13.42 3.45
CA GLY A 52 -8.29 -13.63 3.27
C GLY A 52 -8.88 -12.72 2.18
N LYS A 53 -8.50 -11.45 2.15
CA LYS A 53 -8.94 -10.51 1.10
C LYS A 53 -8.39 -10.90 -0.29
N GLN A 54 -7.13 -11.33 -0.37
CA GLN A 54 -6.54 -11.81 -1.63
C GLN A 54 -7.25 -13.05 -2.16
N GLU A 55 -7.55 -14.02 -1.28
CA GLU A 55 -8.28 -15.22 -1.66
C GLU A 55 -9.70 -14.89 -2.13
N TYR A 56 -10.40 -14.00 -1.43
CA TYR A 56 -11.69 -13.49 -1.87
C TYR A 56 -11.61 -12.85 -3.26
N MET A 57 -10.64 -11.96 -3.49
CA MET A 57 -10.44 -11.32 -4.79
C MET A 57 -10.13 -12.33 -5.88
N ARG A 58 -9.28 -13.34 -5.62
CA ARG A 58 -8.99 -14.42 -6.57
C ARG A 58 -10.26 -15.18 -6.99
N LYS A 59 -11.18 -15.41 -6.06
CA LYS A 59 -12.45 -16.10 -6.35
C LYS A 59 -13.36 -15.26 -7.25
N ILE A 60 -13.55 -13.99 -6.94
CA ILE A 60 -14.47 -13.12 -7.68
C ILE A 60 -13.93 -12.61 -9.01
N MET A 61 -12.60 -12.63 -9.21
CA MET A 61 -11.95 -12.17 -10.43
C MET A 61 -11.75 -13.27 -11.49
N LYS A 62 -12.27 -14.46 -11.26
CA LYS A 62 -12.30 -15.56 -12.23
C LYS A 62 -13.27 -15.25 -13.38
N THR A 63 -12.90 -14.32 -14.24
CA THR A 63 -13.70 -13.88 -15.39
C THR A 63 -12.87 -14.05 -16.66
N LYS A 64 -13.49 -14.52 -17.74
CA LYS A 64 -12.84 -14.65 -19.05
C LYS A 64 -12.19 -13.32 -19.46
N ASN A 65 -10.96 -13.38 -19.92
CA ASN A 65 -10.16 -12.23 -20.35
C ASN A 65 -9.70 -11.28 -19.23
N VAL A 66 -9.87 -11.63 -17.95
CA VAL A 66 -9.36 -10.86 -16.82
C VAL A 66 -8.23 -11.64 -16.15
N THR A 67 -7.06 -11.01 -16.05
CA THR A 67 -5.94 -11.49 -15.24
C THR A 67 -5.90 -10.67 -13.96
N TYR A 68 -5.82 -11.31 -12.81
CA TYR A 68 -5.71 -10.65 -11.52
C TYR A 68 -4.31 -10.85 -10.95
N ASN A 69 -3.63 -9.73 -10.66
CA ASN A 69 -2.32 -9.69 -10.02
C ASN A 69 -2.45 -9.04 -8.65
N TRP A 70 -1.63 -9.45 -7.69
CA TRP A 70 -1.57 -8.87 -6.34
C TRP A 70 -0.15 -8.88 -5.81
N HIS A 71 0.13 -7.98 -4.88
CA HIS A 71 1.37 -8.00 -4.13
C HIS A 71 1.31 -9.05 -3.02
N ASP A 72 2.45 -9.70 -2.74
CA ASP A 72 2.55 -10.64 -1.65
C ASP A 72 2.20 -9.99 -0.30
N ALA A 73 1.39 -10.68 0.51
CA ALA A 73 0.91 -10.16 1.79
C ALA A 73 2.02 -10.11 2.84
N LYS A 74 2.96 -11.07 2.85
CA LYS A 74 4.08 -11.11 3.80
C LYS A 74 5.04 -9.95 3.54
N THR A 75 5.37 -9.69 2.27
CA THR A 75 6.18 -8.55 1.86
C THR A 75 5.52 -7.23 2.27
N SER A 76 4.21 -7.10 2.04
CA SER A 76 3.46 -5.90 2.40
C SER A 76 3.39 -5.66 3.92
N VAL A 77 3.28 -6.72 4.72
CA VAL A 77 3.35 -6.60 6.19
C VAL A 77 4.73 -6.11 6.62
N MET A 78 5.81 -6.72 6.10
CA MET A 78 7.17 -6.29 6.44
C MET A 78 7.46 -4.86 5.97
N GLU A 79 6.94 -4.45 4.82
CA GLU A 79 6.99 -3.06 4.37
C GLU A 79 6.35 -2.11 5.38
N GLY A 80 5.18 -2.45 5.92
CA GLY A 80 4.50 -1.66 6.96
C GLY A 80 5.29 -1.58 8.25
N VAL A 81 5.88 -2.68 8.69
CA VAL A 81 6.74 -2.75 9.88
C VAL A 81 7.92 -1.81 9.73
N ILE A 82 8.66 -1.91 8.63
CA ILE A 82 9.89 -1.12 8.41
C ILE A 82 9.54 0.36 8.16
N ALA A 83 8.53 0.65 7.35
CA ALA A 83 8.16 2.02 7.00
C ALA A 83 7.67 2.84 8.20
N ARG A 84 7.08 2.21 9.20
CA ARG A 84 6.55 2.86 10.42
C ARG A 84 7.44 2.66 11.63
N GLY A 85 8.64 2.17 11.40
CA GLY A 85 9.59 1.85 12.45
C GLY A 85 10.30 3.05 13.07
N ASP A 86 11.02 2.77 14.11
CA ASP A 86 11.92 3.69 14.78
C ASP A 86 13.36 3.12 14.80
N ARG A 87 14.29 3.88 15.40
CA ARG A 87 15.71 3.50 15.44
C ARG A 87 16.00 2.14 16.09
N ARG A 88 15.11 1.60 16.93
CA ARG A 88 15.25 0.29 17.56
C ARG A 88 15.30 -0.83 16.55
N GLN A 89 14.60 -0.66 15.43
CA GLN A 89 14.58 -1.64 14.33
C GLN A 89 15.96 -1.87 13.69
N GLY A 90 16.90 -0.92 13.83
CA GLY A 90 18.25 -1.07 13.28
C GLY A 90 18.95 -2.36 13.73
N LYS A 91 18.73 -2.78 15.00
CA LYS A 91 19.27 -4.05 15.51
C LYS A 91 18.61 -5.26 14.84
N ALA A 92 17.30 -5.23 14.66
CA ALA A 92 16.56 -6.31 14.01
C ALA A 92 16.95 -6.45 12.53
N ILE A 93 17.10 -5.33 11.82
CA ILE A 93 17.57 -5.31 10.43
C ILE A 93 18.98 -5.90 10.33
N TYR A 94 19.88 -5.50 11.22
CA TYR A 94 21.26 -6.04 11.25
C TYR A 94 21.26 -7.55 11.52
N LEU A 95 20.46 -8.01 12.49
CA LEU A 95 20.34 -9.43 12.82
C LEU A 95 19.74 -10.25 11.67
N ALA A 96 18.70 -9.73 11.00
CA ALA A 96 18.14 -10.35 9.81
C ALA A 96 19.18 -10.47 8.68
N TRP A 97 19.97 -9.43 8.45
CA TRP A 97 21.07 -9.45 7.49
C TRP A 97 22.12 -10.52 7.85
N GLN A 98 22.54 -10.62 9.11
CA GLN A 98 23.45 -11.67 9.58
C GLN A 98 22.90 -13.09 9.34
N ARG A 99 21.58 -13.27 9.40
CA ARG A 99 20.88 -14.53 9.14
C ARG A 99 20.67 -14.81 7.65
N GLY A 100 21.21 -13.96 6.79
CA GLY A 100 21.19 -14.14 5.35
C GLY A 100 20.00 -13.51 4.62
N CYS A 101 19.20 -12.66 5.29
CA CYS A 101 18.21 -11.84 4.59
C CYS A 101 18.93 -10.80 3.74
N LYS A 102 18.99 -11.06 2.44
CA LYS A 102 19.66 -10.24 1.43
C LYS A 102 18.86 -10.30 0.16
N PHE A 103 18.83 -9.20 -0.59
CA PHE A 103 18.08 -9.11 -1.85
C PHE A 103 16.58 -9.34 -1.70
N ASP A 104 16.00 -8.90 -0.59
CA ASP A 104 14.59 -9.11 -0.22
C ASP A 104 13.58 -8.42 -1.18
N GLY A 105 14.06 -7.59 -2.10
CA GLY A 105 13.27 -7.07 -3.23
C GLY A 105 12.90 -8.13 -4.27
N TRP A 106 13.51 -9.32 -4.19
CA TRP A 106 13.23 -10.46 -5.06
C TRP A 106 12.50 -11.53 -4.27
N GLU A 107 11.32 -11.92 -4.71
CA GLU A 107 10.43 -12.85 -4.02
C GLU A 107 11.14 -14.17 -3.60
N GLN A 108 12.03 -14.70 -4.46
CA GLN A 108 12.77 -15.93 -4.16
C GLN A 108 13.81 -15.79 -3.04
N HIS A 109 14.18 -14.57 -2.67
CA HIS A 109 15.18 -14.32 -1.62
C HIS A 109 14.54 -13.81 -0.32
N PHE A 110 13.28 -13.40 -0.36
CA PHE A 110 12.56 -12.88 0.80
C PHE A 110 12.15 -14.00 1.75
N ASP A 111 12.67 -13.96 2.97
CA ASP A 111 12.35 -14.91 4.05
C ASP A 111 11.63 -14.20 5.20
N PHE A 112 10.32 -14.19 5.13
CA PHE A 112 9.47 -13.54 6.13
C PHE A 112 9.68 -14.06 7.55
N ASP A 113 9.87 -15.37 7.70
CA ASP A 113 9.97 -16.00 9.03
C ASP A 113 11.28 -15.61 9.72
N LYS A 114 12.39 -15.51 8.97
CA LYS A 114 13.65 -14.99 9.50
C LYS A 114 13.54 -13.53 9.94
N TRP A 115 12.83 -12.70 9.17
CA TRP A 115 12.58 -11.31 9.55
C TRP A 115 11.79 -11.23 10.85
N ILE A 116 10.66 -11.94 10.96
CA ILE A 116 9.84 -11.95 12.16
C ILE A 116 10.64 -12.44 13.37
N GLN A 117 11.46 -13.49 13.20
CA GLN A 117 12.30 -13.99 14.28
C GLN A 117 13.38 -12.98 14.71
N ALA A 118 13.98 -12.25 13.76
CA ALA A 118 14.95 -11.21 14.08
C ALA A 118 14.34 -10.06 14.92
N PHE A 119 13.12 -9.65 14.61
CA PHE A 119 12.37 -8.67 15.40
C PHE A 119 12.11 -9.19 16.83
N LYS A 120 11.60 -10.41 16.96
CA LYS A 120 11.32 -11.03 18.27
C LYS A 120 12.57 -11.15 19.13
N ASP A 121 13.69 -11.57 18.56
CA ASP A 121 14.96 -11.72 19.28
C ASP A 121 15.54 -10.38 19.74
N CYS A 122 15.15 -9.29 19.10
CA CYS A 122 15.44 -7.93 19.54
C CYS A 122 14.41 -7.35 20.52
N GLY A 123 13.43 -8.15 20.97
CA GLY A 123 12.35 -7.70 21.85
C GLY A 123 11.38 -6.73 21.19
N LEU A 124 11.27 -6.78 19.87
CA LEU A 124 10.37 -5.92 19.08
C LEU A 124 9.19 -6.72 18.59
N ASP A 125 8.00 -6.11 18.69
CA ASP A 125 6.77 -6.67 18.13
C ASP A 125 6.48 -6.04 16.76
N PRO A 126 6.53 -6.83 15.65
CA PRO A 126 6.18 -6.34 14.34
C PRO A 126 4.75 -5.77 14.26
N ASP A 127 3.79 -6.36 14.96
CA ASP A 127 2.41 -5.90 14.95
C ASP A 127 2.22 -4.54 15.61
N PHE A 128 3.05 -4.20 16.60
CA PHE A 128 3.08 -2.86 17.17
C PHE A 128 3.35 -1.79 16.10
N TYR A 129 4.20 -2.07 15.15
CA TYR A 129 4.54 -1.11 14.09
C TYR A 129 3.52 -1.11 12.95
N ALA A 130 3.10 -2.27 12.47
CA ALA A 130 2.25 -2.38 11.29
C ALA A 130 0.75 -2.30 11.63
N SER A 131 0.29 -3.09 12.59
CA SER A 131 -1.14 -3.38 12.78
C SER A 131 -1.80 -2.54 13.86
N ARG A 132 -1.06 -1.67 14.57
CA ARG A 132 -1.60 -0.77 15.59
C ARG A 132 -2.17 0.50 14.96
N GLN A 133 -3.36 0.89 15.37
CA GLN A 133 -3.87 2.24 15.14
C GLN A 133 -3.31 3.19 16.19
N GLY A 134 -2.69 4.27 15.74
CA GLY A 134 -2.17 5.32 16.62
C GLY A 134 -3.21 6.38 16.92
N PRO A 135 -3.16 7.04 18.10
CA PRO A 135 -3.93 8.23 18.36
C PRO A 135 -3.44 9.41 17.51
N LEU A 136 -4.34 10.34 17.18
CA LEU A 136 -4.03 11.47 16.29
C LEU A 136 -2.99 12.46 16.86
N ASP A 137 -2.79 12.48 18.16
CA ASP A 137 -1.81 13.30 18.86
C ASP A 137 -0.47 12.61 19.11
N GLU A 138 -0.34 11.34 18.71
CA GLU A 138 0.91 10.59 18.84
C GLU A 138 2.07 11.32 18.16
N VAL A 139 3.21 11.35 18.86
CA VAL A 139 4.48 11.82 18.27
C VAL A 139 5.16 10.67 17.58
N PHE A 140 5.27 10.75 16.27
CA PHE A 140 5.91 9.73 15.45
C PHE A 140 7.41 9.96 15.29
N PRO A 141 8.18 8.90 15.05
CA PRO A 141 9.63 8.99 14.83
C PRO A 141 10.03 9.93 13.68
N TRP A 142 9.14 10.18 12.74
CA TRP A 142 9.37 11.02 11.56
C TRP A 142 8.81 12.44 11.67
N ASP A 143 8.17 12.83 12.78
CA ASP A 143 7.53 14.15 12.93
C ASP A 143 8.53 15.32 12.88
N HIS A 144 9.82 15.05 13.11
CA HIS A 144 10.89 16.05 13.00
C HIS A 144 11.34 16.31 11.55
N ILE A 145 10.84 15.54 10.58
CA ILE A 145 11.18 15.67 9.16
C ILE A 145 10.09 16.50 8.47
N GLY A 146 10.46 17.67 7.96
CA GLY A 146 9.56 18.52 7.20
C GLY A 146 9.43 18.04 5.75
N CYS A 147 8.21 17.78 5.29
CA CYS A 147 7.91 17.39 3.90
C CYS A 147 7.04 18.44 3.16
N GLY A 148 6.91 19.65 3.71
CA GLY A 148 6.07 20.71 3.14
C GLY A 148 4.58 20.60 3.51
N THR A 149 4.16 19.51 4.16
CA THR A 149 2.77 19.31 4.63
C THR A 149 2.76 19.29 6.15
N THR A 150 1.84 20.06 6.77
CA THR A 150 1.72 20.10 8.22
C THR A 150 0.95 18.90 8.76
N LYS A 151 1.30 18.44 9.96
CA LYS A 151 0.57 17.36 10.66
C LYS A 151 -0.92 17.70 10.83
N GLN A 152 -1.25 18.98 11.06
CA GLN A 152 -2.63 19.43 11.17
C GLN A 152 -3.40 19.27 9.85
N HIS A 153 -2.76 19.51 8.70
CA HIS A 153 -3.38 19.25 7.40
C HIS A 153 -3.65 17.75 7.21
N LEU A 154 -2.67 16.90 7.54
CA LEU A 154 -2.85 15.44 7.46
C LEU A 154 -3.99 14.93 8.34
N LYS A 155 -4.16 15.48 9.56
CA LYS A 155 -5.28 15.15 10.44
C LYS A 155 -6.62 15.51 9.81
N ARG A 156 -6.77 16.72 9.27
CA ARG A 156 -8.01 17.14 8.59
C ARG A 156 -8.36 16.22 7.41
N GLU A 157 -7.38 15.87 6.61
CA GLU A 157 -7.60 14.96 5.48
C GLU A 157 -7.97 13.54 5.95
N TRP A 158 -7.39 13.08 7.06
CA TRP A 158 -7.78 11.83 7.69
C TRP A 158 -9.24 11.87 8.17
N GLU A 159 -9.65 12.92 8.87
CA GLU A 159 -11.04 13.11 9.32
C GLU A 159 -12.01 13.14 8.14
N ARG A 160 -11.70 13.93 7.10
CA ARG A 160 -12.51 13.98 5.87
C ARG A 160 -12.65 12.63 5.19
N SER A 161 -11.60 11.80 5.23
CA SER A 161 -11.65 10.45 4.67
C SER A 161 -12.66 9.54 5.39
N ARG A 162 -12.88 9.76 6.68
CA ARG A 162 -13.87 9.01 7.48
C ARG A 162 -15.32 9.36 7.08
N ASP A 163 -15.53 10.58 6.69
CA ASP A 163 -16.81 11.06 6.18
C ASP A 163 -17.01 10.78 4.69
N ALA A 164 -16.09 10.05 4.06
CA ALA A 164 -16.03 9.82 2.61
C ALA A 164 -16.09 11.13 1.79
N ALA A 165 -15.63 12.24 2.40
CA ALA A 165 -15.60 13.54 1.75
C ALA A 165 -14.51 13.57 0.67
N ILE A 166 -14.86 14.02 -0.51
CA ILE A 166 -13.90 14.22 -1.59
C ILE A 166 -13.14 15.52 -1.33
N THR A 167 -11.80 15.42 -1.26
CA THR A 167 -10.96 16.60 -1.31
C THR A 167 -10.93 17.10 -2.74
N PRO A 168 -11.38 18.34 -3.03
CA PRO A 168 -11.25 18.88 -4.37
C PRO A 168 -9.78 18.87 -4.77
N VAL A 169 -9.42 18.04 -5.75
CA VAL A 169 -8.09 18.09 -6.35
C VAL A 169 -7.95 19.49 -6.92
N SER A 170 -6.90 20.21 -6.53
CA SER A 170 -6.69 21.55 -7.06
C SER A 170 -6.44 21.41 -8.56
N TYR A 171 -7.41 21.79 -9.35
CA TYR A 171 -7.29 21.97 -10.82
C TYR A 171 -6.13 22.90 -11.19
N THR A 172 -5.61 23.68 -10.25
CA THR A 172 -4.41 24.49 -10.39
C THR A 172 -3.16 23.69 -10.73
N HIS A 173 -3.02 22.43 -10.25
CA HIS A 173 -1.88 21.58 -10.61
C HIS A 173 -2.01 21.00 -12.03
N LEU A 174 -3.23 20.69 -12.48
CA LEU A 174 -3.49 20.23 -13.85
C LEU A 174 -3.30 21.39 -14.85
N ARG A 175 -3.75 22.60 -14.53
CA ARG A 175 -3.53 23.78 -15.36
C ARG A 175 -2.05 24.17 -15.47
N ALA A 176 -1.22 23.93 -14.46
CA ALA A 176 0.22 24.21 -14.54
C ALA A 176 0.93 23.28 -15.55
N HIS A 177 0.43 22.07 -15.78
CA HIS A 177 0.96 21.17 -16.81
C HIS A 177 0.44 21.50 -18.23
N GLU A 178 -0.78 21.97 -18.35
CA GLU A 178 -1.35 22.40 -19.66
C GLU A 178 -0.68 23.65 -20.21
N THR A 179 -0.27 24.61 -19.34
CA THR A 179 0.41 25.84 -19.79
C THR A 179 1.86 25.65 -20.24
N LEU A 180 2.46 24.48 -20.01
CA LEU A 180 3.82 24.15 -20.50
C LEU A 180 3.81 23.45 -21.87
N SER A 181 2.66 23.00 -22.38
CA SER A 181 2.56 22.36 -23.69
C SER A 181 2.19 23.31 -24.82
N ASP A 182 1.82 24.56 -24.52
CA ASP A 182 1.42 25.58 -25.51
C ASP A 182 2.50 26.65 -25.75
N ARG A 183 3.80 26.29 -25.59
CA ARG A 183 4.92 27.14 -25.99
C ARG A 183 5.91 26.42 -26.87
#